data_58f30fc8ad73d46ccf73083b4edda424
#
_entry.id   58f30fc8ad73d46ccf73083b4edda424
#
_cell.length_a   1.000
_cell.length_b   1.000
_cell.length_c   1.000
_cell.angle_alpha   90.00
_cell.angle_beta   90.00
_cell.angle_gamma   90.00
#
_symmetry.space_group_name_H-M   'P 1'
#
loop_
_entity.id
_entity.type
_entity.pdbx_description
1 polymer ?
#
loop_
_entity_poly.entity_id
_entity_poly.type
_entity_poly.pdbx_seq_one_letter_code
_entity_poly.pdbx_strand_id
1 'polypeptide(L)'
;MKKYIYLFFFTFSLLFVACSPEAEDIFGENAANRIEERLAADKAVLVGAQNGWLMEYYPASGQIYGGYNVLALFNEDGKVTVSADITGDATAQATSTYRMKEQAGPVLTFDTYNSIFHIFSDPKNDLGIGTDGKGMEGDYEFTIMVLKGKKTGNKIIMTPFTGDWDEYLTNIVDMEQKISVFPKFDYTDGDFNASVTQSYHTFAITYQEDGNTKDITVPYILTATGLKFMEPLEINGKNVETLEFQDVGDNGQLASGNIVLTPKFPLNYYLLNGDWYFSFKNLGAFGQPYWNYVKKNDLEPNNMHLETALFTP
;
A
#
# COMPACT_ATOMS: atom_id res chain seq x y z
N MET A 1 -22.98 -78.53 -19.31
CA MET A 1 -23.34 -77.10 -19.30
C MET A 1 -23.95 -76.64 -17.98
N LYS A 2 -24.77 -77.36 -17.27
CA LYS A 2 -25.34 -76.84 -15.97
C LYS A 2 -24.31 -76.64 -14.86
N LYS A 3 -23.20 -77.38 -14.77
CA LYS A 3 -22.18 -77.22 -13.74
C LYS A 3 -21.38 -75.91 -13.86
N TYR A 4 -21.20 -75.41 -15.07
CA TYR A 4 -20.42 -74.11 -15.29
C TYR A 4 -21.30 -72.91 -15.06
N ILE A 5 -22.62 -73.01 -15.16
CA ILE A 5 -23.55 -71.90 -14.86
C ILE A 5 -23.55 -71.58 -13.36
N TYR A 6 -23.52 -72.61 -12.49
CA TYR A 6 -23.43 -72.38 -11.03
C TYR A 6 -22.09 -71.80 -10.58
N LEU A 7 -21.00 -72.15 -11.24
CA LEU A 7 -19.66 -71.61 -10.97
C LEU A 7 -19.62 -70.12 -11.40
N PHE A 8 -20.24 -69.77 -12.54
CA PHE A 8 -20.30 -68.37 -13.01
C PHE A 8 -21.18 -67.51 -12.11
N PHE A 9 -22.28 -67.99 -11.61
CA PHE A 9 -23.11 -67.25 -10.66
C PHE A 9 -22.47 -67.10 -9.29
N PHE A 10 -21.68 -68.07 -8.83
CA PHE A 10 -20.98 -68.04 -7.56
C PHE A 10 -19.80 -67.06 -7.61
N THR A 11 -19.08 -66.98 -8.72
CA THR A 11 -18.03 -65.99 -8.91
C THR A 11 -18.56 -64.56 -9.13
N PHE A 12 -19.74 -64.40 -9.73
CA PHE A 12 -20.33 -63.12 -9.93
C PHE A 12 -20.94 -62.53 -8.63
N SER A 13 -21.45 -63.36 -7.71
CA SER A 13 -21.91 -62.92 -6.38
C SER A 13 -20.79 -62.51 -5.43
N LEU A 14 -19.54 -63.00 -5.62
CA LEU A 14 -18.39 -62.58 -4.84
C LEU A 14 -17.84 -61.20 -5.23
N LEU A 15 -18.21 -60.67 -6.40
CA LEU A 15 -17.80 -59.34 -6.86
C LEU A 15 -18.63 -58.18 -6.26
N PHE A 16 -19.76 -58.46 -5.61
CA PHE A 16 -20.60 -57.45 -5.00
C PHE A 16 -20.34 -57.22 -3.51
N VAL A 17 -19.42 -57.97 -2.87
CA VAL A 17 -19.08 -57.84 -1.45
C VAL A 17 -17.84 -56.95 -1.23
N ALA A 18 -17.21 -56.45 -2.32
CA ALA A 18 -15.96 -55.70 -2.22
C ALA A 18 -16.11 -54.19 -2.44
N CYS A 19 -17.24 -53.59 -2.02
CA CYS A 19 -17.39 -52.14 -1.96
C CYS A 19 -18.31 -51.74 -0.80
N SER A 20 -17.82 -51.89 0.43
CA SER A 20 -18.08 -50.88 1.43
C SER A 20 -16.75 -50.22 1.73
N PRO A 21 -16.48 -49.02 1.24
CA PRO A 21 -15.51 -48.20 1.90
C PRO A 21 -16.16 -47.72 3.19
N GLU A 22 -16.03 -48.49 4.27
CA GLU A 22 -15.89 -47.87 5.55
C GLU A 22 -14.54 -47.09 5.45
N ALA A 23 -14.61 -45.91 4.85
CA ALA A 23 -13.67 -44.89 5.15
C ALA A 23 -13.87 -44.65 6.66
N GLU A 24 -13.02 -45.28 7.47
CA GLU A 24 -12.88 -44.86 8.87
C GLU A 24 -12.81 -43.34 8.84
N ASP A 25 -13.81 -42.70 9.44
CA ASP A 25 -13.84 -41.24 9.55
C ASP A 25 -12.71 -40.86 10.51
N ILE A 26 -11.47 -40.74 9.92
CA ILE A 26 -10.22 -40.48 10.65
C ILE A 26 -10.36 -39.23 11.54
N PHE A 27 -11.42 -38.44 11.30
CA PHE A 27 -11.63 -37.16 11.97
C PHE A 27 -12.83 -37.12 12.92
N GLY A 28 -13.64 -38.19 13.05
CA GLY A 28 -14.75 -38.26 14.00
C GLY A 28 -15.95 -37.31 13.75
N GLU A 29 -15.79 -36.32 12.85
CA GLU A 29 -16.80 -35.35 12.46
C GLU A 29 -16.85 -35.18 10.95
N ASN A 30 -18.02 -34.84 10.43
CA ASN A 30 -18.18 -34.65 9.01
C ASN A 30 -17.45 -33.36 8.57
N ALA A 31 -16.97 -33.32 7.33
CA ALA A 31 -16.17 -32.22 6.79
C ALA A 31 -16.90 -30.86 6.86
N ALA A 32 -18.25 -30.86 6.72
CA ALA A 32 -19.04 -29.64 6.79
C ALA A 32 -19.03 -29.01 8.18
N ASN A 33 -19.18 -29.82 9.24
CA ASN A 33 -19.14 -29.32 10.62
C ASN A 33 -17.78 -28.71 10.96
N ARG A 34 -16.69 -29.36 10.56
CA ARG A 34 -15.32 -28.81 10.77
C ARG A 34 -15.09 -27.49 10.07
N ILE A 35 -15.65 -27.31 8.85
CA ILE A 35 -15.61 -26.05 8.11
C ILE A 35 -16.38 -24.97 8.87
N GLU A 36 -17.61 -25.25 9.31
CA GLU A 36 -18.44 -24.31 10.06
C GLU A 36 -17.76 -23.89 11.38
N GLU A 37 -17.23 -24.85 12.14
CA GLU A 37 -16.47 -24.56 13.35
C GLU A 37 -15.25 -23.69 13.09
N ARG A 38 -14.51 -23.95 12.01
CA ARG A 38 -13.36 -23.14 11.65
C ARG A 38 -13.76 -21.73 11.27
N LEU A 39 -14.81 -21.54 10.44
CA LEU A 39 -15.30 -20.22 10.07
C LEU A 39 -15.83 -19.45 11.29
N ALA A 40 -16.50 -20.13 12.23
CA ALA A 40 -16.95 -19.53 13.48
C ALA A 40 -15.77 -19.11 14.37
N ALA A 41 -14.74 -19.94 14.48
CA ALA A 41 -13.52 -19.61 15.24
C ALA A 41 -12.79 -18.42 14.64
N ASP A 42 -12.60 -18.38 13.31
CA ASP A 42 -11.95 -17.27 12.64
C ASP A 42 -12.78 -15.97 12.78
N LYS A 43 -14.12 -16.06 12.69
CA LYS A 43 -15.01 -14.93 12.98
C LYS A 43 -14.86 -14.43 14.42
N ALA A 44 -14.81 -15.34 15.38
CA ALA A 44 -14.64 -14.97 16.79
C ALA A 44 -13.31 -14.22 17.04
N VAL A 45 -12.24 -14.60 16.35
CA VAL A 45 -10.97 -13.87 16.39
C VAL A 45 -11.13 -12.46 15.81
N LEU A 46 -11.79 -12.32 14.65
CA LEU A 46 -12.00 -11.01 14.02
C LEU A 46 -12.79 -10.05 14.92
N VAL A 47 -13.91 -10.50 15.50
CA VAL A 47 -14.75 -9.65 16.36
C VAL A 47 -14.18 -9.47 17.77
N GLY A 48 -13.21 -10.29 18.18
CA GLY A 48 -12.56 -10.21 19.48
C GLY A 48 -11.67 -8.98 19.68
N ALA A 49 -11.25 -8.32 18.62
CA ALA A 49 -10.46 -7.09 18.70
C ALA A 49 -11.36 -5.89 19.00
N GLN A 50 -11.40 -5.45 20.26
CA GLN A 50 -12.32 -4.40 20.74
C GLN A 50 -12.16 -3.06 20.02
N ASN A 51 -10.93 -2.68 19.68
CA ASN A 51 -10.62 -1.46 18.93
C ASN A 51 -10.43 -1.74 17.42
N GLY A 52 -10.81 -2.95 16.96
CA GLY A 52 -10.63 -3.36 15.57
C GLY A 52 -9.20 -3.81 15.26
N TRP A 53 -8.91 -3.80 13.99
CA TRP A 53 -7.66 -4.27 13.40
C TRP A 53 -6.97 -3.16 12.61
N LEU A 54 -5.67 -3.03 12.74
CA LEU A 54 -4.83 -2.37 11.75
C LEU A 54 -4.52 -3.38 10.65
N MET A 55 -4.89 -3.05 9.43
CA MET A 55 -4.61 -3.82 8.23
C MET A 55 -3.59 -3.02 7.40
N GLU A 56 -2.34 -3.49 7.37
CA GLU A 56 -1.35 -2.99 6.41
C GLU A 56 -1.69 -3.60 5.06
N TYR A 57 -2.30 -2.81 4.17
CA TYR A 57 -2.82 -3.30 2.90
C TYR A 57 -1.94 -2.89 1.74
N TYR A 58 -1.44 -3.85 0.98
CA TYR A 58 -0.63 -3.67 -0.22
C TYR A 58 -1.42 -4.13 -1.46
N PRO A 59 -2.06 -3.22 -2.20
CA PRO A 59 -2.80 -3.55 -3.41
C PRO A 59 -1.87 -3.92 -4.56
N ALA A 60 -2.44 -4.57 -5.58
CA ALA A 60 -1.80 -5.15 -6.76
C ALA A 60 -0.80 -6.30 -6.46
N SER A 61 -0.59 -7.17 -7.44
CA SER A 61 0.28 -8.34 -7.29
C SER A 61 1.76 -8.00 -7.13
N GLY A 62 2.19 -6.88 -7.70
CA GLY A 62 3.56 -6.37 -7.61
C GLY A 62 3.76 -5.32 -6.52
N GLN A 63 2.73 -5.02 -5.71
CA GLN A 63 2.71 -3.98 -4.69
C GLN A 63 3.20 -2.60 -5.20
N ILE A 64 2.93 -2.33 -6.48
CA ILE A 64 3.42 -1.14 -7.19
C ILE A 64 2.86 0.19 -6.66
N TYR A 65 1.82 0.12 -5.84
CA TYR A 65 1.23 1.28 -5.16
C TYR A 65 1.69 1.42 -3.71
N GLY A 66 2.53 0.49 -3.20
CA GLY A 66 2.96 0.44 -1.81
C GLY A 66 1.85 0.04 -0.85
N GLY A 67 2.00 0.36 0.43
CA GLY A 67 1.11 -0.03 1.52
C GLY A 67 0.27 1.13 2.05
N TYR A 68 -0.93 0.80 2.51
CA TYR A 68 -1.89 1.73 3.10
C TYR A 68 -2.37 1.22 4.45
N ASN A 69 -2.58 2.13 5.38
CA ASN A 69 -3.11 1.83 6.71
C ASN A 69 -4.63 1.82 6.66
N VAL A 70 -5.21 0.65 6.86
CA VAL A 70 -6.66 0.48 6.92
C VAL A 70 -7.03 -0.01 8.32
N LEU A 71 -7.90 0.73 9.00
CA LEU A 71 -8.49 0.32 10.27
C LEU A 71 -9.86 -0.32 10.00
N ALA A 72 -10.12 -1.50 10.60
CA ALA A 72 -11.35 -2.24 10.38
C ALA A 72 -11.89 -2.81 11.70
N LEU A 73 -13.11 -2.45 12.06
CA LEU A 73 -13.83 -3.01 13.22
C LEU A 73 -14.93 -3.95 12.73
N PHE A 74 -14.77 -5.23 13.04
CA PHE A 74 -15.71 -6.29 12.68
C PHE A 74 -16.67 -6.56 13.84
N ASN A 75 -17.98 -6.57 13.57
CA ASN A 75 -19.03 -6.82 14.56
C ASN A 75 -19.67 -8.19 14.36
N GLU A 76 -20.27 -8.74 15.43
CA GLU A 76 -20.94 -10.04 15.38
C GLU A 76 -22.13 -10.07 14.40
N ASP A 77 -22.80 -8.95 14.19
CA ASP A 77 -23.93 -8.81 13.24
C ASP A 77 -23.52 -8.82 11.76
N GLY A 78 -22.23 -9.05 11.47
CA GLY A 78 -21.70 -9.10 10.11
C GLY A 78 -21.41 -7.74 9.49
N LYS A 79 -21.38 -6.67 10.30
CA LYS A 79 -20.97 -5.34 9.83
C LYS A 79 -19.49 -5.12 10.08
N VAL A 80 -18.86 -4.36 9.19
CA VAL A 80 -17.51 -3.86 9.32
C VAL A 80 -17.48 -2.35 9.09
N THR A 81 -16.89 -1.63 10.04
CA THR A 81 -16.59 -0.20 9.88
C THR A 81 -15.13 -0.06 9.51
N VAL A 82 -14.86 0.73 8.48
CA VAL A 82 -13.53 0.93 7.90
C VAL A 82 -13.17 2.41 7.90
N SER A 83 -11.92 2.72 8.21
CA SER A 83 -11.25 3.99 7.99
C SER A 83 -9.89 3.74 7.36
N ALA A 84 -9.34 4.66 6.57
CA ALA A 84 -8.04 4.45 5.93
C ALA A 84 -7.35 5.76 5.57
N ASP A 85 -6.01 5.75 5.60
CA ASP A 85 -5.16 6.89 5.24
C ASP A 85 -5.32 7.36 3.79
N ILE A 86 -5.66 6.45 2.88
CA ILE A 86 -5.87 6.76 1.45
C ILE A 86 -6.92 7.86 1.21
N THR A 87 -7.84 8.08 2.15
CA THR A 87 -8.85 9.12 2.03
C THR A 87 -8.29 10.53 2.23
N GLY A 88 -7.12 10.66 2.87
CA GLY A 88 -6.57 11.95 3.32
C GLY A 88 -7.38 12.61 4.45
N ASP A 89 -8.43 11.96 4.93
CA ASP A 89 -9.28 12.41 6.04
C ASP A 89 -9.27 11.35 7.15
N ALA A 90 -8.58 11.65 8.24
CA ALA A 90 -8.43 10.75 9.39
C ALA A 90 -9.76 10.37 10.04
N THR A 91 -10.80 11.18 9.88
CA THR A 91 -12.13 10.97 10.50
C THR A 91 -13.12 10.26 9.58
N ALA A 92 -12.75 10.06 8.31
CA ALA A 92 -13.62 9.39 7.34
C ALA A 92 -13.84 7.93 7.73
N GLN A 93 -15.10 7.51 7.84
CA GLN A 93 -15.49 6.14 8.16
C GLN A 93 -16.62 5.67 7.24
N ALA A 94 -16.57 4.40 6.86
CA ALA A 94 -17.62 3.75 6.08
C ALA A 94 -17.97 2.39 6.68
N THR A 95 -19.27 2.10 6.78
CA THR A 95 -19.76 0.82 7.28
C THR A 95 -20.40 0.02 6.16
N SER A 96 -20.02 -1.24 6.04
CA SER A 96 -20.56 -2.22 5.09
C SER A 96 -20.74 -3.57 5.77
N THR A 97 -21.04 -4.62 5.00
CA THR A 97 -21.09 -5.98 5.54
C THR A 97 -19.85 -6.76 5.16
N TYR A 98 -19.45 -7.69 6.03
CA TYR A 98 -18.42 -8.68 5.76
C TYR A 98 -18.99 -10.09 5.98
N ARG A 99 -18.32 -11.06 5.41
CA ARG A 99 -18.64 -12.47 5.61
C ARG A 99 -17.39 -13.32 5.59
N MET A 100 -17.44 -14.37 6.43
CA MET A 100 -16.52 -15.49 6.33
C MET A 100 -17.15 -16.57 5.47
N LYS A 101 -16.43 -17.08 4.48
CA LYS A 101 -16.91 -18.15 3.59
C LYS A 101 -15.81 -19.17 3.30
N GLU A 102 -16.22 -20.37 2.92
CA GLU A 102 -15.33 -21.43 2.47
C GLU A 102 -15.14 -21.40 0.97
N GLN A 103 -13.87 -21.33 0.52
CA GLN A 103 -13.49 -21.49 -0.89
C GLN A 103 -12.05 -22.03 -0.96
N ALA A 104 -11.87 -23.34 -0.85
CA ALA A 104 -10.57 -23.98 -0.70
C ALA A 104 -9.78 -23.45 0.52
N GLY A 105 -10.49 -23.10 1.59
CA GLY A 105 -10.04 -22.54 2.86
C GLY A 105 -10.88 -21.33 3.28
N PRO A 106 -10.72 -20.87 4.54
CA PRO A 106 -11.44 -19.71 5.03
C PRO A 106 -11.09 -18.44 4.24
N VAL A 107 -12.12 -17.71 3.82
CA VAL A 107 -12.01 -16.45 3.09
C VAL A 107 -12.78 -15.37 3.82
N LEU A 108 -12.12 -14.26 4.13
CA LEU A 108 -12.73 -13.01 4.52
C LEU A 108 -13.15 -12.24 3.26
N THR A 109 -14.41 -11.82 3.18
CA THR A 109 -14.89 -10.97 2.09
C THR A 109 -15.60 -9.73 2.62
N PHE A 110 -15.31 -8.58 2.04
CA PHE A 110 -16.10 -7.36 2.18
C PHE A 110 -17.29 -7.49 1.22
N ASP A 111 -18.43 -7.92 1.75
CA ASP A 111 -19.55 -8.50 0.98
C ASP A 111 -20.40 -7.45 0.26
N THR A 112 -20.51 -6.25 0.82
CA THR A 112 -21.16 -5.10 0.18
C THR A 112 -20.19 -3.95 -0.02
N TYR A 113 -20.53 -3.06 -0.96
CA TYR A 113 -19.69 -1.92 -1.27
C TYR A 113 -19.40 -1.07 -0.02
N ASN A 114 -18.13 -0.81 0.22
CA ASN A 114 -17.62 0.08 1.25
C ASN A 114 -16.87 1.22 0.54
N SER A 115 -17.31 2.45 0.72
CA SER A 115 -16.79 3.60 -0.03
C SER A 115 -15.30 3.90 0.25
N ILE A 116 -14.74 3.37 1.35
CA ILE A 116 -13.31 3.51 1.67
C ILE A 116 -12.55 2.29 1.18
N PHE A 117 -12.93 1.08 1.59
CA PHE A 117 -12.18 -0.12 1.24
C PHE A 117 -12.17 -0.40 -0.27
N HIS A 118 -13.27 -0.10 -0.96
CA HIS A 118 -13.36 -0.36 -2.40
C HIS A 118 -12.63 0.69 -3.26
N ILE A 119 -12.08 1.77 -2.68
CA ILE A 119 -11.17 2.67 -3.41
C ILE A 119 -10.03 1.87 -4.06
N PHE A 120 -9.50 0.88 -3.34
CA PHE A 120 -8.41 0.03 -3.84
C PHE A 120 -8.80 -0.87 -5.02
N SER A 121 -10.07 -1.26 -5.13
CA SER A 121 -10.58 -2.18 -6.16
C SER A 121 -11.37 -1.50 -7.27
N ASP A 122 -11.77 -0.25 -7.10
CA ASP A 122 -12.59 0.49 -8.07
C ASP A 122 -11.71 1.09 -9.18
N PRO A 123 -11.90 0.66 -10.45
CA PRO A 123 -11.19 1.22 -11.59
C PRO A 123 -11.44 2.72 -11.83
N LYS A 124 -12.50 3.25 -11.24
CA LYS A 124 -12.93 4.65 -11.37
C LYS A 124 -13.21 5.28 -10.01
N ASN A 125 -12.30 5.01 -9.04
CA ASN A 125 -12.45 5.60 -7.72
C ASN A 125 -12.44 7.14 -7.79
N ASP A 126 -13.17 7.77 -6.88
CA ASP A 126 -13.36 9.23 -6.84
C ASP A 126 -12.05 10.00 -6.63
N LEU A 127 -11.00 9.35 -6.14
CA LEU A 127 -9.69 9.95 -5.92
C LEU A 127 -8.81 9.95 -7.19
N GLY A 128 -9.22 9.23 -8.25
CA GLY A 128 -8.46 9.11 -9.49
C GLY A 128 -7.09 8.41 -9.32
N ILE A 129 -6.95 7.59 -8.29
CA ILE A 129 -5.69 6.89 -7.95
C ILE A 129 -5.62 5.57 -8.71
N GLY A 130 -4.41 5.23 -9.16
CA GLY A 130 -4.11 3.96 -9.82
C GLY A 130 -3.96 4.10 -11.33
N THR A 131 -4.02 2.97 -12.03
CA THR A 131 -3.90 2.91 -13.50
C THR A 131 -5.26 3.11 -14.15
N ASP A 132 -5.30 3.93 -15.22
CA ASP A 132 -6.54 4.19 -15.95
C ASP A 132 -7.26 2.90 -16.37
N GLY A 133 -8.54 2.79 -16.05
CA GLY A 133 -9.39 1.65 -16.30
C GLY A 133 -9.13 0.41 -15.44
N LYS A 134 -8.14 0.45 -14.51
CA LYS A 134 -7.81 -0.66 -13.60
C LYS A 134 -7.82 -0.26 -12.13
N GLY A 135 -7.71 1.04 -11.81
CA GLY A 135 -7.53 1.52 -10.45
C GLY A 135 -6.24 0.98 -9.84
N MET A 136 -6.27 0.62 -8.56
CA MET A 136 -5.12 0.06 -7.84
C MET A 136 -5.06 -1.47 -7.86
N GLU A 137 -5.90 -2.12 -8.66
CA GLU A 137 -6.00 -3.59 -8.76
C GLU A 137 -6.17 -4.29 -7.39
N GLY A 138 -6.87 -3.63 -6.47
CA GLY A 138 -7.12 -4.13 -5.12
C GLY A 138 -8.14 -5.27 -5.09
N ASP A 139 -7.97 -6.17 -4.12
CA ASP A 139 -8.93 -7.23 -3.80
C ASP A 139 -9.79 -6.86 -2.59
N TYR A 140 -10.98 -7.41 -2.53
CA TYR A 140 -11.90 -7.32 -1.38
C TYR A 140 -12.21 -8.70 -0.79
N GLU A 141 -11.52 -9.75 -1.26
CA GLU A 141 -11.60 -11.12 -0.78
C GLU A 141 -10.20 -11.65 -0.46
N PHE A 142 -10.00 -12.15 0.75
CA PHE A 142 -8.70 -12.58 1.25
C PHE A 142 -8.76 -13.97 1.86
N THR A 143 -7.82 -14.84 1.48
CA THR A 143 -7.62 -16.12 2.16
C THR A 143 -6.93 -15.88 3.49
N ILE A 144 -7.48 -16.42 4.58
CA ILE A 144 -7.00 -16.14 5.94
C ILE A 144 -5.65 -16.80 6.24
N MET A 145 -5.35 -17.95 5.64
CA MET A 145 -4.09 -18.67 5.91
C MET A 145 -2.81 -17.85 5.67
N VAL A 146 -2.86 -16.91 4.74
CA VAL A 146 -1.71 -16.06 4.37
C VAL A 146 -2.10 -14.60 4.16
N LEU A 147 -3.34 -14.23 4.43
CA LEU A 147 -3.93 -12.90 4.20
C LEU A 147 -3.53 -12.32 2.84
N LYS A 148 -3.74 -13.12 1.83
CA LYS A 148 -3.34 -12.82 0.46
C LYS A 148 -4.58 -12.61 -0.40
N GLY A 149 -4.59 -11.57 -1.18
CA GLY A 149 -5.63 -11.28 -2.15
C GLY A 149 -5.86 -12.46 -3.09
N LYS A 150 -7.12 -12.79 -3.30
CA LYS A 150 -7.51 -14.03 -3.95
C LYS A 150 -7.25 -14.05 -5.45
N LYS A 151 -7.40 -12.89 -6.11
CA LYS A 151 -7.27 -12.76 -7.57
C LYS A 151 -5.93 -12.18 -7.99
N THR A 152 -5.45 -11.18 -7.30
CA THR A 152 -4.33 -10.33 -7.72
C THR A 152 -3.07 -10.57 -6.92
N GLY A 153 -3.13 -11.35 -5.83
CA GLY A 153 -1.98 -11.55 -4.93
C GLY A 153 -1.69 -10.36 -4.03
N ASN A 154 -2.66 -9.48 -3.81
CA ASN A 154 -2.59 -8.43 -2.80
C ASN A 154 -2.23 -9.02 -1.43
N LYS A 155 -1.53 -8.24 -0.61
CA LYS A 155 -1.15 -8.65 0.76
C LYS A 155 -1.87 -7.80 1.78
N ILE A 156 -2.33 -8.42 2.87
CA ILE A 156 -2.78 -7.75 4.09
C ILE A 156 -2.05 -8.36 5.27
N ILE A 157 -1.52 -7.50 6.13
CA ILE A 157 -1.00 -7.89 7.44
C ILE A 157 -1.96 -7.31 8.47
N MET A 158 -2.59 -8.16 9.28
CA MET A 158 -3.56 -7.74 10.29
C MET A 158 -2.96 -7.83 11.69
N THR A 159 -3.08 -6.75 12.43
CA THR A 159 -2.67 -6.67 13.84
C THR A 159 -3.82 -6.10 14.67
N PRO A 160 -4.19 -6.70 15.84
CA PRO A 160 -5.18 -6.09 16.73
C PRO A 160 -4.77 -4.67 17.09
N PHE A 161 -5.68 -3.72 16.88
CA PHE A 161 -5.40 -2.33 17.15
C PHE A 161 -5.75 -1.96 18.61
N THR A 162 -4.94 -1.11 19.21
CA THR A 162 -5.07 -0.71 20.62
C THR A 162 -4.93 0.80 20.79
N GLY A 163 -5.44 1.60 19.90
CA GLY A 163 -5.34 3.04 19.99
C GLY A 163 -6.67 3.72 19.68
N ASP A 164 -6.61 5.03 19.56
CA ASP A 164 -7.67 5.84 18.98
C ASP A 164 -7.46 5.92 17.46
N TRP A 165 -8.51 5.71 16.68
CA TRP A 165 -8.43 5.67 15.22
C TRP A 165 -8.12 7.04 14.63
N ASP A 166 -8.79 8.07 15.11
CA ASP A 166 -8.65 9.43 14.59
C ASP A 166 -7.24 9.95 14.89
N GLU A 167 -6.72 9.71 16.11
CA GLU A 167 -5.36 10.09 16.48
C GLU A 167 -4.32 9.35 15.62
N TYR A 168 -4.49 8.03 15.44
CA TYR A 168 -3.57 7.24 14.64
C TYR A 168 -3.53 7.71 13.19
N LEU A 169 -4.71 7.81 12.54
CA LEU A 169 -4.79 8.21 11.14
C LEU A 169 -4.39 9.67 10.93
N THR A 170 -4.66 10.57 11.87
CA THR A 170 -4.15 11.95 11.81
C THR A 170 -2.63 11.97 11.70
N ASN A 171 -1.94 11.20 12.54
CA ASN A 171 -0.46 11.12 12.49
C ASN A 171 0.03 10.54 11.15
N ILE A 172 -0.67 9.56 10.57
CA ILE A 172 -0.32 8.99 9.26
C ILE A 172 -0.56 9.99 8.14
N VAL A 173 -1.71 10.67 8.12
CA VAL A 173 -2.05 11.68 7.10
C VAL A 173 -1.09 12.88 7.19
N ASP A 174 -0.74 13.33 8.40
CA ASP A 174 0.26 14.37 8.59
C ASP A 174 1.64 13.95 8.06
N MET A 175 2.01 12.68 8.26
CA MET A 175 3.26 12.14 7.72
C MET A 175 3.22 12.03 6.20
N GLU A 176 2.08 11.63 5.61
CA GLU A 176 1.87 11.65 4.16
C GLU A 176 2.13 13.03 3.58
N GLN A 177 1.56 14.08 4.20
CA GLN A 177 1.75 15.46 3.75
C GLN A 177 3.22 15.90 3.83
N LYS A 178 3.96 15.45 4.85
CA LYS A 178 5.38 15.76 4.99
C LYS A 178 6.27 15.05 3.97
N ILE A 179 5.96 13.79 3.66
CA ILE A 179 6.80 12.96 2.77
C ILE A 179 6.43 13.14 1.30
N SER A 180 5.16 13.32 0.96
CA SER A 180 4.66 13.37 -0.43
C SER A 180 5.18 14.59 -1.21
N VAL A 181 5.61 15.64 -0.52
CA VAL A 181 6.19 16.83 -1.16
C VAL A 181 7.56 16.57 -1.78
N PHE A 182 8.20 15.45 -1.44
CA PHE A 182 9.55 15.12 -1.94
C PHE A 182 9.49 14.12 -3.10
N PRO A 183 9.53 14.56 -4.36
CA PRO A 183 9.46 13.65 -5.49
C PRO A 183 10.70 12.76 -5.64
N LYS A 184 11.84 13.21 -5.11
CA LYS A 184 13.13 12.53 -5.20
C LYS A 184 13.98 12.74 -3.95
N PHE A 185 14.88 11.75 -3.72
CA PHE A 185 15.93 11.83 -2.72
C PHE A 185 17.26 11.37 -3.33
N ASP A 186 18.35 11.83 -2.79
CA ASP A 186 19.70 11.30 -3.05
C ASP A 186 20.19 10.57 -1.79
N TYR A 187 20.83 9.42 -1.97
CA TYR A 187 21.54 8.69 -0.94
C TYR A 187 23.00 8.58 -1.32
N THR A 188 23.89 8.97 -0.41
CA THR A 188 25.35 8.91 -0.59
C THR A 188 25.97 8.24 0.62
N ASP A 189 26.88 7.27 0.40
CA ASP A 189 27.62 6.55 1.43
C ASP A 189 29.04 6.25 0.91
N GLY A 190 29.99 7.14 1.21
CA GLY A 190 31.31 7.13 0.58
C GLY A 190 31.22 7.35 -0.93
N ASP A 191 31.71 6.39 -1.69
CA ASP A 191 31.66 6.41 -3.17
C ASP A 191 30.35 5.86 -3.72
N PHE A 192 29.50 5.26 -2.88
CA PHE A 192 28.18 4.76 -3.27
C PHE A 192 27.18 5.92 -3.38
N ASN A 193 26.49 5.98 -4.51
CA ASN A 193 25.46 6.97 -4.77
C ASN A 193 24.22 6.30 -5.35
N ALA A 194 23.05 6.64 -4.82
CA ALA A 194 21.75 6.21 -5.33
C ALA A 194 20.81 7.39 -5.49
N SER A 195 20.01 7.34 -6.56
CA SER A 195 18.87 8.24 -6.76
C SER A 195 17.58 7.49 -6.42
N VAL A 196 16.76 8.08 -5.58
CA VAL A 196 15.48 7.52 -5.14
C VAL A 196 14.35 8.39 -5.67
N THR A 197 13.46 7.81 -6.46
CA THR A 197 12.25 8.48 -6.95
C THR A 197 11.04 7.91 -6.23
N GLN A 198 10.18 8.77 -5.71
CA GLN A 198 8.94 8.40 -5.05
C GLN A 198 7.77 8.38 -6.02
N SER A 199 6.93 7.35 -5.94
CA SER A 199 5.66 7.27 -6.65
C SER A 199 4.70 6.45 -5.81
N TYR A 200 3.54 7.00 -5.46
CA TYR A 200 2.67 6.41 -4.44
C TYR A 200 3.48 6.11 -3.16
N HIS A 201 3.26 4.96 -2.54
CA HIS A 201 4.07 4.49 -1.40
C HIS A 201 5.16 3.50 -1.85
N THR A 202 5.88 3.87 -2.91
CA THR A 202 7.03 3.09 -3.42
C THR A 202 8.24 3.99 -3.67
N PHE A 203 9.43 3.44 -3.45
CA PHE A 203 10.69 4.01 -3.92
C PHE A 203 11.22 3.22 -5.10
N ALA A 204 11.49 3.92 -6.21
CA ALA A 204 12.32 3.43 -7.30
C ALA A 204 13.75 3.92 -7.06
N ILE A 205 14.66 2.99 -6.78
CA ILE A 205 16.06 3.27 -6.40
C ILE A 205 16.96 2.86 -7.55
N THR A 206 17.73 3.81 -8.08
CA THR A 206 18.70 3.60 -9.17
C THR A 206 20.11 3.85 -8.64
N TYR A 207 21.03 2.91 -8.83
CA TYR A 207 22.43 3.00 -8.44
C TYR A 207 23.36 2.24 -9.40
N GLN A 208 24.68 2.44 -9.24
CA GLN A 208 25.69 1.70 -10.01
C GLN A 208 26.31 0.61 -9.13
N GLU A 209 26.43 -0.60 -9.68
CA GLU A 209 27.10 -1.71 -9.06
C GLU A 209 27.92 -2.47 -10.13
N ASP A 210 29.21 -2.63 -9.91
CA ASP A 210 30.16 -3.28 -10.84
C ASP A 210 30.07 -2.72 -12.29
N GLY A 211 29.88 -1.41 -12.42
CA GLY A 211 29.75 -0.71 -13.71
C GLY A 211 28.40 -0.89 -14.42
N ASN A 212 27.42 -1.54 -13.79
CA ASN A 212 26.07 -1.72 -14.29
C ASN A 212 25.08 -0.88 -13.51
N THR A 213 24.09 -0.31 -14.20
CA THR A 213 22.96 0.32 -13.55
C THR A 213 22.02 -0.72 -12.97
N LYS A 214 21.66 -0.55 -11.72
CA LYS A 214 20.67 -1.35 -10.98
C LYS A 214 19.47 -0.47 -10.69
N ASP A 215 18.28 -1.03 -10.92
CA ASP A 215 17.00 -0.42 -10.61
C ASP A 215 16.19 -1.39 -9.76
N ILE A 216 15.79 -0.94 -8.57
CA ILE A 216 14.92 -1.69 -7.67
C ILE A 216 13.72 -0.84 -7.28
N THR A 217 12.58 -1.49 -7.09
CA THR A 217 11.37 -0.84 -6.58
C THR A 217 10.99 -1.48 -5.25
N VAL A 218 10.86 -0.67 -4.22
CA VAL A 218 10.54 -1.13 -2.86
C VAL A 218 9.27 -0.46 -2.36
N PRO A 219 8.23 -1.24 -2.03
CA PRO A 219 7.03 -0.74 -1.41
C PRO A 219 7.27 -0.44 0.07
N TYR A 220 6.66 0.63 0.55
CA TYR A 220 6.64 1.01 1.95
C TYR A 220 5.23 1.34 2.41
N ILE A 221 5.04 1.42 3.70
CA ILE A 221 3.83 1.94 4.35
C ILE A 221 4.22 3.07 5.29
N LEU A 222 3.38 4.07 5.43
CA LEU A 222 3.61 5.18 6.35
C LEU A 222 3.44 4.73 7.81
N THR A 223 4.22 5.36 8.67
CA THR A 223 4.12 5.27 10.11
C THR A 223 3.95 6.67 10.70
N ALA A 224 3.62 6.79 11.97
CA ALA A 224 3.50 8.09 12.64
C ALA A 224 4.80 8.91 12.65
N THR A 225 5.95 8.27 12.45
CA THR A 225 7.27 8.92 12.51
C THR A 225 8.05 8.87 11.19
N GLY A 226 7.50 8.26 10.13
CA GLY A 226 8.18 8.11 8.86
C GLY A 226 7.56 7.01 8.01
N LEU A 227 8.37 6.02 7.60
CA LEU A 227 7.91 4.90 6.79
C LEU A 227 8.56 3.58 7.21
N LYS A 228 7.88 2.48 6.89
CA LYS A 228 8.36 1.11 7.06
C LYS A 228 8.33 0.40 5.69
N PHE A 229 9.44 -0.21 5.30
CA PHE A 229 9.46 -1.04 4.09
C PHE A 229 8.64 -2.32 4.29
N MET A 230 7.99 -2.80 3.24
CA MET A 230 7.25 -4.07 3.28
C MET A 230 8.16 -5.25 3.60
N GLU A 231 9.34 -5.26 3.04
CA GLU A 231 10.44 -6.18 3.34
C GLU A 231 11.69 -5.33 3.62
N PRO A 232 12.60 -5.74 4.50
CA PRO A 232 13.83 -4.98 4.76
C PRO A 232 14.58 -4.67 3.46
N LEU A 233 14.91 -3.39 3.24
CA LEU A 233 15.71 -2.96 2.11
C LEU A 233 17.18 -3.22 2.39
N GLU A 234 17.83 -4.00 1.54
CA GLU A 234 19.29 -4.12 1.54
C GLU A 234 19.90 -3.16 0.50
N ILE A 235 20.71 -2.22 0.95
CA ILE A 235 21.41 -1.27 0.09
C ILE A 235 22.83 -1.02 0.59
N ASN A 236 23.82 -1.17 -0.30
CA ASN A 236 25.24 -1.01 0.02
C ASN A 236 25.68 -1.81 1.28
N GLY A 237 25.20 -3.09 1.38
CA GLY A 237 25.50 -3.97 2.50
C GLY A 237 24.85 -3.58 3.84
N LYS A 238 23.89 -2.66 3.83
CA LYS A 238 23.12 -2.22 5.00
C LYS A 238 21.66 -2.62 4.87
N ASN A 239 21.08 -3.15 5.96
CA ASN A 239 19.67 -3.48 6.05
C ASN A 239 18.91 -2.34 6.71
N VAL A 240 17.79 -1.94 6.09
CA VAL A 240 16.89 -0.86 6.56
C VAL A 240 15.47 -1.38 6.58
N GLU A 241 14.83 -1.37 7.74
CA GLU A 241 13.42 -1.73 7.89
C GLU A 241 12.52 -0.48 7.89
N THR A 242 13.00 0.59 8.51
CA THR A 242 12.26 1.85 8.69
C THR A 242 13.14 3.05 8.37
N LEU A 243 12.52 4.11 7.86
CA LEU A 243 13.12 5.42 7.77
C LEU A 243 12.25 6.40 8.57
N GLU A 244 12.86 7.15 9.48
CA GLU A 244 12.19 8.19 10.26
C GLU A 244 12.32 9.54 9.57
N PHE A 245 11.25 10.31 9.60
CA PHE A 245 11.26 11.68 9.12
C PHE A 245 11.94 12.58 10.16
N GLN A 246 12.87 13.40 9.72
CA GLN A 246 13.61 14.35 10.54
C GLN A 246 13.46 15.76 9.95
N ASP A 247 12.96 16.68 10.74
CA ASP A 247 12.96 18.11 10.38
C ASP A 247 14.38 18.66 10.46
N VAL A 248 14.95 18.99 9.31
CA VAL A 248 16.32 19.53 9.23
C VAL A 248 16.30 20.84 8.44
N GLY A 249 16.43 21.96 9.14
CA GLY A 249 16.35 23.29 8.53
C GLY A 249 15.00 23.55 7.87
N ASP A 250 15.01 24.07 6.64
CA ASP A 250 13.79 24.34 5.88
C ASP A 250 13.27 23.09 5.13
N ASN A 251 13.99 21.97 5.20
CA ASN A 251 13.67 20.74 4.49
C ASN A 251 13.75 19.54 5.45
N GLY A 252 12.81 18.63 5.33
CA GLY A 252 12.89 17.35 6.02
C GLY A 252 13.83 16.37 5.32
N GLN A 253 14.20 15.31 6.01
CA GLN A 253 14.93 14.15 5.44
C GLN A 253 14.38 12.86 6.00
N LEU A 254 14.64 11.74 5.33
CA LEU A 254 14.33 10.41 5.84
C LEU A 254 15.62 9.73 6.27
N ALA A 255 15.67 9.19 7.49
CA ALA A 255 16.90 8.60 8.03
C ALA A 255 16.66 7.34 8.86
N SER A 256 17.65 6.44 8.85
CA SER A 256 17.78 5.30 9.76
C SER A 256 19.26 5.08 10.08
N GLY A 257 19.66 5.43 11.28
CA GLY A 257 21.07 5.40 11.69
C GLY A 257 21.94 6.29 10.79
N ASN A 258 22.90 5.68 10.08
CA ASN A 258 23.80 6.39 9.15
C ASN A 258 23.24 6.46 7.70
N ILE A 259 22.04 5.96 7.45
CA ILE A 259 21.39 6.05 6.16
C ILE A 259 20.52 7.29 6.18
N VAL A 260 20.81 8.22 5.29
CA VAL A 260 20.09 9.50 5.18
C VAL A 260 19.71 9.71 3.72
N LEU A 261 18.41 9.78 3.47
CA LEU A 261 17.85 10.18 2.19
C LEU A 261 17.62 11.68 2.21
N THR A 262 18.41 12.40 1.44
CA THR A 262 18.32 13.87 1.34
C THR A 262 17.36 14.24 0.21
N PRO A 263 16.32 15.06 0.48
CA PRO A 263 15.39 15.50 -0.54
C PRO A 263 16.08 16.27 -1.67
N LYS A 264 15.61 16.00 -2.88
CA LYS A 264 16.02 16.70 -4.08
C LYS A 264 14.82 17.27 -4.80
N PHE A 265 14.71 18.56 -4.83
CA PHE A 265 13.62 19.26 -5.47
C PHE A 265 14.00 19.69 -6.89
N PRO A 266 13.10 19.54 -7.86
CA PRO A 266 13.27 20.21 -9.15
C PRO A 266 13.15 21.72 -8.96
N LEU A 267 13.81 22.49 -9.85
CA LEU A 267 13.84 23.95 -9.77
C LEU A 267 12.44 24.59 -9.65
N ASN A 268 11.46 24.04 -10.35
CA ASN A 268 10.09 24.52 -10.31
C ASN A 268 9.42 24.35 -8.93
N TYR A 269 9.82 23.35 -8.14
CA TYR A 269 9.34 23.21 -6.76
C TYR A 269 9.75 24.43 -5.93
N TYR A 270 11.00 24.82 -6.01
CA TYR A 270 11.49 25.99 -5.30
C TYR A 270 10.80 27.28 -5.76
N LEU A 271 10.44 27.39 -7.02
CA LEU A 271 9.73 28.55 -7.55
C LEU A 271 8.27 28.63 -7.08
N LEU A 272 7.66 27.48 -6.71
CA LEU A 272 6.23 27.40 -6.36
C LEU A 272 5.97 27.38 -4.84
N ASN A 273 6.95 26.95 -4.03
CA ASN A 273 6.74 26.67 -2.60
C ASN A 273 7.61 27.51 -1.65
N GLY A 274 8.30 28.52 -2.15
CA GLY A 274 9.16 29.37 -1.33
C GLY A 274 9.05 30.85 -1.67
N ASP A 275 9.37 31.71 -0.72
CA ASP A 275 9.61 33.11 -0.99
C ASP A 275 10.98 33.26 -1.67
N TRP A 276 10.98 33.69 -2.93
CA TRP A 276 12.21 33.79 -3.72
C TRP A 276 12.56 35.22 -4.02
N TYR A 277 13.76 35.62 -3.59
CA TYR A 277 14.37 36.80 -4.12
C TYR A 277 15.19 36.46 -5.35
N PHE A 278 14.71 36.89 -6.48
CA PHE A 278 15.33 36.64 -7.76
C PHE A 278 15.90 37.94 -8.32
N SER A 279 17.22 38.02 -8.47
CA SER A 279 17.85 39.16 -9.13
C SER A 279 17.89 38.95 -10.65
N PHE A 280 17.28 39.86 -11.40
CA PHE A 280 17.28 39.81 -12.84
C PHE A 280 18.64 39.94 -13.49
N LYS A 281 19.65 40.42 -12.73
CA LYS A 281 21.04 40.43 -13.19
C LYS A 281 21.64 39.03 -13.35
N ASN A 282 21.09 38.03 -12.68
CA ASN A 282 21.61 36.67 -12.66
C ASN A 282 20.87 35.71 -13.61
N LEU A 283 20.03 36.21 -14.51
CA LEU A 283 19.22 35.40 -15.42
C LEU A 283 19.99 34.60 -16.49
N GLY A 284 21.26 34.82 -16.63
CA GLY A 284 22.09 34.16 -17.65
C GLY A 284 21.61 34.43 -19.11
N ALA A 285 22.30 33.84 -20.05
CA ALA A 285 22.05 34.09 -21.49
C ALA A 285 20.63 33.65 -21.99
N PHE A 286 20.01 32.68 -21.29
CA PHE A 286 18.68 32.21 -21.67
C PHE A 286 17.56 33.12 -21.14
N GLY A 287 17.62 33.58 -19.92
CA GLY A 287 16.55 34.36 -19.31
C GLY A 287 16.65 35.87 -19.58
N GLN A 288 17.85 36.40 -19.82
CA GLN A 288 18.09 37.82 -20.02
C GLN A 288 17.31 38.45 -21.21
N PRO A 289 17.16 37.80 -22.35
CA PRO A 289 16.35 38.34 -23.46
C PRO A 289 14.88 38.53 -23.09
N TYR A 290 14.30 37.58 -22.36
CA TYR A 290 12.90 37.68 -21.90
C TYR A 290 12.73 38.80 -20.89
N TRP A 291 13.65 38.95 -19.96
CA TRP A 291 13.65 40.07 -19.02
C TRP A 291 13.77 41.41 -19.72
N ASN A 292 14.66 41.56 -20.69
CA ASN A 292 14.81 42.76 -21.46
C ASN A 292 13.53 43.12 -22.23
N TYR A 293 12.82 42.10 -22.74
CA TYR A 293 11.53 42.30 -23.39
C TYR A 293 10.48 42.85 -22.40
N VAL A 294 10.31 42.24 -21.23
CA VAL A 294 9.37 42.69 -20.18
C VAL A 294 9.75 44.10 -19.71
N LYS A 295 11.01 44.37 -19.45
CA LYS A 295 11.48 45.67 -19.04
C LYS A 295 11.11 46.75 -20.04
N LYS A 296 11.35 46.51 -21.32
CA LYS A 296 11.11 47.47 -22.39
C LYS A 296 9.63 47.69 -22.68
N ASN A 297 8.80 46.64 -22.63
CA ASN A 297 7.43 46.72 -23.12
C ASN A 297 6.40 46.91 -21.98
N ASP A 298 6.73 46.49 -20.78
CA ASP A 298 5.78 46.49 -19.65
C ASP A 298 6.19 47.44 -18.54
N LEU A 299 7.48 47.53 -18.19
CA LEU A 299 7.93 48.33 -17.05
C LEU A 299 8.27 49.77 -17.42
N GLU A 300 9.09 50.00 -18.43
CA GLU A 300 9.50 51.34 -18.85
C GLU A 300 8.35 52.24 -19.28
N PRO A 301 7.37 51.75 -20.07
CA PRO A 301 6.21 52.53 -20.46
C PRO A 301 5.32 52.96 -19.27
N ASN A 302 5.34 52.18 -18.19
CA ASN A 302 4.56 52.45 -16.97
C ASN A 302 5.40 53.12 -15.87
N ASN A 303 6.60 53.56 -16.20
CA ASN A 303 7.52 54.20 -15.26
C ASN A 303 7.86 53.33 -14.03
N MET A 304 7.91 51.99 -14.23
CA MET A 304 8.18 50.97 -13.22
C MET A 304 9.65 50.53 -13.32
N HIS A 305 10.26 50.33 -12.17
CA HIS A 305 11.64 49.85 -12.08
C HIS A 305 11.67 48.64 -11.16
N LEU A 306 12.05 47.46 -11.71
CA LEU A 306 12.20 46.22 -10.96
C LEU A 306 13.63 45.68 -11.17
N GLU A 307 14.38 45.52 -10.10
CA GLU A 307 15.68 44.83 -10.11
C GLU A 307 15.61 43.40 -9.59
N THR A 308 14.65 43.18 -8.72
CA THR A 308 14.37 41.86 -8.09
C THR A 308 12.89 41.59 -8.05
N ALA A 309 12.50 40.32 -8.08
CA ALA A 309 11.14 39.90 -7.79
C ALA A 309 11.14 39.00 -6.56
N LEU A 310 10.16 39.20 -5.70
CA LEU A 310 9.77 38.30 -4.63
C LEU A 310 8.61 37.47 -5.15
N PHE A 311 8.79 36.16 -5.18
CA PHE A 311 7.73 35.21 -5.47
C PHE A 311 7.28 34.63 -4.14
N THR A 312 6.05 34.90 -3.77
CA THR A 312 5.34 34.25 -2.67
C THR A 312 4.36 33.24 -3.27
N PRO A 313 4.26 32.00 -2.73
CA PRO A 313 3.33 30.99 -3.23
C PRO A 313 1.89 31.41 -3.08
#